data_021eb5b034cc8e799a359d03ebfc27c6
#
_entry.id   021eb5b034cc8e799a359d03ebfc27c6
#
_cell.length_a   1.000
_cell.length_b   1.000
_cell.length_c   1.000
_cell.angle_alpha   90.00
_cell.angle_beta   90.00
_cell.angle_gamma   90.00
#
_symmetry.space_group_name_H-M   'P 1'
#
loop_
_entity.id
_entity.type
_entity.pdbx_description
1 polymer ?
#
loop_
_entity_poly.entity_id
_entity_poly.type
_entity_poly.pdbx_seq_one_letter_code
_entity_poly.pdbx_strand_id
1 'polypeptide(L)'
;GNFLGMFLGVAVAAAVSFAVASLILKASKEKSDEELRESVERSRAMKQEGKDLLKQEILKQEEQSAEKAEKITNVAFACDAGLGSSAMGASAFRKKLQNAGIDITVKHYAIERVPEETQVVVIHENLVERARISLKDKRIISIKNYMGDPKLEELLEEIKEQNQ
;
A
#
# COMPACT_ATOMS: atom_id res chain seq x y z
N GLY A 1 -12.49 38.52 64.40
CA GLY A 1 -11.94 38.20 63.09
C GLY A 1 -13.05 37.80 62.14
N ASN A 2 -13.24 38.53 61.04
CA ASN A 2 -14.29 38.27 60.02
C ASN A 2 -14.01 37.03 59.22
N PHE A 3 -14.21 35.85 59.76
CA PHE A 3 -14.06 34.56 59.08
C PHE A 3 -14.95 34.52 57.83
N LEU A 4 -16.14 35.09 57.90
CA LEU A 4 -17.09 35.14 56.80
C LEU A 4 -16.55 35.95 55.60
N GLY A 5 -15.88 37.06 55.84
CA GLY A 5 -15.27 37.88 54.77
C GLY A 5 -14.12 37.22 54.08
N MET A 6 -13.36 36.37 54.81
CA MET A 6 -12.26 35.62 54.24
C MET A 6 -12.74 34.51 53.28
N PHE A 7 -13.79 33.78 53.66
CA PHE A 7 -14.41 32.78 52.80
C PHE A 7 -15.06 33.39 51.55
N LEU A 8 -15.72 34.55 51.72
CA LEU A 8 -16.31 35.23 50.55
C LEU A 8 -15.24 35.72 49.57
N GLY A 9 -14.12 36.24 50.06
CA GLY A 9 -13.02 36.69 49.24
C GLY A 9 -12.38 35.55 48.41
N VAL A 10 -12.19 34.38 49.03
CA VAL A 10 -11.65 33.19 48.36
C VAL A 10 -12.64 32.67 47.30
N ALA A 11 -13.94 32.66 47.60
CA ALA A 11 -14.96 32.20 46.66
C ALA A 11 -15.04 33.11 45.41
N VAL A 12 -14.98 34.41 45.57
CA VAL A 12 -14.99 35.38 44.48
C VAL A 12 -13.71 35.24 43.62
N ALA A 13 -12.54 35.14 44.25
CA ALA A 13 -11.28 34.95 43.55
C ALA A 13 -11.26 33.66 42.71
N ALA A 14 -11.77 32.58 43.29
CA ALA A 14 -11.89 31.28 42.56
C ALA A 14 -12.85 31.39 41.37
N ALA A 15 -14.00 32.05 41.53
CA ALA A 15 -14.97 32.23 40.45
C ALA A 15 -14.41 33.07 39.29
N VAL A 16 -13.69 34.17 39.60
CA VAL A 16 -13.04 35.01 38.56
C VAL A 16 -11.93 34.25 37.85
N SER A 17 -11.09 33.52 38.57
CA SER A 17 -10.02 32.72 37.98
C SER A 17 -10.57 31.63 37.06
N PHE A 18 -11.65 30.98 37.45
CA PHE A 18 -12.28 29.96 36.63
C PHE A 18 -12.93 30.55 35.36
N ALA A 19 -13.57 31.72 35.46
CA ALA A 19 -14.17 32.40 34.32
C ALA A 19 -13.10 32.82 33.29
N VAL A 20 -11.97 33.38 33.74
CA VAL A 20 -10.86 33.77 32.87
C VAL A 20 -10.21 32.56 32.23
N ALA A 21 -9.93 31.50 32.97
CA ALA A 21 -9.37 30.25 32.44
C ALA A 21 -10.29 29.59 31.40
N SER A 22 -11.61 29.59 31.67
CA SER A 22 -12.62 29.05 30.74
C SER A 22 -12.65 29.80 29.39
N LEU A 23 -12.55 31.12 29.43
CA LEU A 23 -12.51 31.97 28.25
C LEU A 23 -11.24 31.72 27.42
N ILE A 24 -10.08 31.61 28.05
CA ILE A 24 -8.80 31.35 27.39
C ILE A 24 -8.79 29.95 26.76
N LEU A 25 -9.27 28.94 27.50
CA LEU A 25 -9.34 27.56 26.98
C LEU A 25 -10.32 27.46 25.81
N LYS A 26 -11.45 28.16 25.82
CA LYS A 26 -12.40 28.15 24.72
C LYS A 26 -11.83 28.80 23.46
N ALA A 27 -11.21 29.95 23.58
CA ALA A 27 -10.54 30.64 22.47
C ALA A 27 -9.34 29.87 21.92
N SER A 28 -8.56 29.21 22.77
CA SER A 28 -7.44 28.38 22.40
C SER A 28 -7.89 27.10 21.66
N LYS A 29 -9.00 26.50 22.07
CA LYS A 29 -9.55 25.29 21.49
C LYS A 29 -10.07 25.53 20.06
N GLU A 30 -10.80 26.63 19.84
CA GLU A 30 -11.29 26.96 18.49
C GLU A 30 -10.12 27.17 17.49
N LYS A 31 -9.07 27.85 17.90
CA LYS A 31 -7.91 28.12 17.07
C LYS A 31 -7.08 26.84 16.78
N SER A 32 -6.95 25.97 17.77
CA SER A 32 -6.25 24.69 17.64
C SER A 32 -7.02 23.70 16.76
N ASP A 33 -8.35 23.68 16.84
CA ASP A 33 -9.18 22.79 16.02
C ASP A 33 -9.18 23.23 14.54
N GLU A 34 -9.08 24.52 14.27
CA GLU A 34 -9.01 25.05 12.89
C GLU A 34 -7.64 24.78 12.24
N GLU A 35 -6.55 25.02 12.95
CA GLU A 35 -5.19 24.68 12.50
C GLU A 35 -5.01 23.16 12.31
N LEU A 36 -5.61 22.36 13.18
CA LEU A 36 -5.56 20.90 13.05
C LEU A 36 -6.34 20.41 11.85
N ARG A 37 -7.52 20.98 11.58
CA ARG A 37 -8.31 20.65 10.40
C ARG A 37 -7.58 21.02 9.10
N GLU A 38 -7.02 22.20 9.05
CA GLU A 38 -6.23 22.64 7.88
C GLU A 38 -4.99 21.77 7.64
N SER A 39 -4.28 21.39 8.70
CA SER A 39 -3.11 20.51 8.59
C SER A 39 -3.49 19.07 8.16
N VAL A 40 -4.62 18.55 8.63
CA VAL A 40 -5.15 17.24 8.24
C VAL A 40 -5.64 17.27 6.79
N GLU A 41 -6.27 18.35 6.36
CA GLU A 41 -6.77 18.51 5.00
C GLU A 41 -5.60 18.65 4.00
N ARG A 42 -4.55 19.41 4.33
CA ARG A 42 -3.31 19.49 3.57
C ARG A 42 -2.60 18.13 3.49
N SER A 43 -2.55 17.40 4.59
CA SER A 43 -1.95 16.06 4.60
C SER A 43 -2.73 15.06 3.75
N ARG A 44 -4.07 15.16 3.74
CA ARG A 44 -4.93 14.34 2.88
C ARG A 44 -4.78 14.70 1.41
N ALA A 45 -4.74 15.99 1.09
CA ALA A 45 -4.53 16.46 -0.30
C ALA A 45 -3.19 15.99 -0.84
N MET A 46 -2.08 16.18 -0.12
CA MET A 46 -0.75 15.69 -0.51
C MET A 46 -0.70 14.17 -0.66
N LYS A 47 -1.41 13.44 0.22
CA LYS A 47 -1.47 11.97 0.14
C LYS A 47 -2.30 11.49 -1.06
N GLN A 48 -3.30 12.25 -1.46
CA GLN A 48 -4.12 11.96 -2.64
C GLN A 48 -3.35 12.27 -3.93
N GLU A 49 -2.71 13.42 -3.99
CA GLU A 49 -1.87 13.85 -5.11
C GLU A 49 -0.68 12.90 -5.32
N GLY A 50 -0.01 12.48 -4.24
CA GLY A 50 1.03 11.45 -4.28
C GLY A 50 0.53 10.09 -4.78
N LYS A 51 -0.70 9.69 -4.42
CA LYS A 51 -1.31 8.46 -4.94
C LYS A 51 -1.67 8.54 -6.42
N ASP A 52 -2.14 9.68 -6.88
CA ASP A 52 -2.54 9.86 -8.28
C ASP A 52 -1.31 9.96 -9.19
N LEU A 53 -0.24 10.62 -8.74
CA LEU A 53 1.06 10.63 -9.43
C LEU A 53 1.67 9.23 -9.50
N LEU A 54 1.69 8.51 -8.38
CA LEU A 54 2.18 7.14 -8.33
C LEU A 54 1.36 6.21 -9.24
N LYS A 55 0.05 6.39 -9.30
CA LYS A 55 -0.84 5.61 -10.17
C LYS A 55 -0.58 5.90 -11.66
N GLN A 56 -0.29 7.16 -12.02
CA GLN A 56 0.11 7.51 -13.39
C GLN A 56 1.48 6.95 -13.78
N GLU A 57 2.46 6.96 -12.87
CA GLU A 57 3.75 6.32 -13.11
C GLU A 57 3.62 4.79 -13.23
N ILE A 58 2.73 4.20 -12.43
CA ILE A 58 2.42 2.77 -12.49
C ILE A 58 1.85 2.39 -13.87
N LEU A 59 0.86 3.14 -14.36
CA LEU A 59 0.25 2.87 -15.66
C LEU A 59 1.26 3.04 -16.81
N LYS A 60 2.12 4.07 -16.75
CA LYS A 60 3.19 4.27 -17.75
C LYS A 60 4.24 3.17 -17.74
N GLN A 61 4.57 2.60 -16.57
CA GLN A 61 5.51 1.48 -16.47
C GLN A 61 4.89 0.14 -16.89
N GLU A 62 3.58 -0.04 -16.67
CA GLU A 62 2.85 -1.21 -17.18
C GLU A 62 2.78 -1.19 -18.72
N GLU A 63 2.58 -0.03 -19.34
CA GLU A 63 2.63 0.13 -20.81
C GLU A 63 4.05 -0.08 -21.38
N GLN A 64 5.09 0.42 -20.74
CA GLN A 64 6.47 0.24 -21.20
C GLN A 64 7.01 -1.18 -20.99
N SER A 65 6.49 -1.94 -20.03
CA SER A 65 6.88 -3.33 -19.82
C SER A 65 6.15 -4.31 -20.76
N ALA A 66 5.04 -3.90 -21.35
CA ALA A 66 4.32 -4.68 -22.35
C ALA A 66 5.02 -4.66 -23.74
N GLU A 67 5.90 -3.68 -24.00
CA GLU A 67 6.59 -3.54 -25.31
C GLU A 67 7.84 -4.42 -25.47
N LYS A 68 8.35 -5.04 -24.41
CA LYS A 68 9.37 -6.09 -24.51
C LYS A 68 8.69 -7.46 -24.54
N ALA A 69 8.23 -7.86 -25.72
CA ALA A 69 7.70 -9.20 -26.01
C ALA A 69 8.82 -10.26 -26.01
N GLU A 70 9.55 -10.36 -24.91
CA GLU A 70 10.44 -11.49 -24.67
C GLU A 70 9.59 -12.66 -24.15
N LYS A 71 9.76 -13.83 -24.75
CA LYS A 71 9.04 -15.05 -24.37
C LYS A 71 9.17 -15.29 -22.86
N ILE A 72 8.05 -15.34 -22.16
CA ILE A 72 8.04 -15.56 -20.72
C ILE A 72 8.42 -17.01 -20.41
N THR A 73 9.55 -17.19 -19.75
CA THR A 73 10.07 -18.49 -19.32
C THR A 73 10.18 -18.63 -17.80
N ASN A 74 10.25 -17.51 -17.07
CA ASN A 74 10.43 -17.49 -15.64
C ASN A 74 9.43 -16.55 -14.95
N VAL A 75 8.53 -17.11 -14.14
CA VAL A 75 7.54 -16.38 -13.34
C VAL A 75 7.82 -16.62 -11.86
N ALA A 76 7.90 -15.54 -11.07
CA ALA A 76 8.02 -15.62 -9.63
C ALA A 76 6.73 -15.15 -8.93
N PHE A 77 6.29 -15.87 -7.94
CA PHE A 77 5.28 -15.43 -6.99
C PHE A 77 5.99 -14.92 -5.74
N ALA A 78 5.91 -13.64 -5.48
CA ALA A 78 6.64 -13.02 -4.39
C ALA A 78 5.74 -12.57 -3.25
N CYS A 79 6.20 -12.74 -2.01
CA CYS A 79 5.59 -12.18 -0.81
C CYS A 79 6.68 -11.82 0.20
N ASP A 80 6.30 -11.32 1.36
CA ASP A 80 7.23 -10.88 2.40
C ASP A 80 8.24 -11.96 2.80
N ALA A 81 7.76 -13.16 3.14
CA ALA A 81 8.59 -14.25 3.59
C ALA A 81 8.93 -15.28 2.49
N GLY A 82 8.32 -15.17 1.31
CA GLY A 82 8.45 -16.16 0.24
C GLY A 82 7.80 -17.51 0.56
N LEU A 83 6.88 -17.55 1.52
CA LEU A 83 6.21 -18.76 2.01
C LEU A 83 4.69 -18.53 2.10
N GLY A 84 3.93 -19.59 2.31
CA GLY A 84 2.48 -19.50 2.50
C GLY A 84 1.72 -19.16 1.20
N SER A 85 1.07 -18.01 1.13
CA SER A 85 0.18 -17.63 0.02
C SER A 85 0.87 -17.60 -1.35
N SER A 86 2.09 -17.07 -1.43
CA SER A 86 2.87 -17.05 -2.68
C SER A 86 3.25 -18.46 -3.13
N ALA A 87 3.58 -19.37 -2.20
CA ALA A 87 3.89 -20.77 -2.51
C ALA A 87 2.65 -21.52 -3.04
N MET A 88 1.49 -21.27 -2.43
CA MET A 88 0.22 -21.84 -2.88
C MET A 88 -0.16 -21.30 -4.26
N GLY A 89 -0.06 -20.00 -4.48
CA GLY A 89 -0.32 -19.37 -5.77
C GLY A 89 0.60 -19.90 -6.88
N ALA A 90 1.89 -19.98 -6.62
CA ALA A 90 2.86 -20.54 -7.56
C ALA A 90 2.54 -22.00 -7.92
N SER A 91 2.15 -22.82 -6.94
CA SER A 91 1.78 -24.22 -7.16
C SER A 91 0.50 -24.35 -7.98
N ALA A 92 -0.51 -23.54 -7.69
CA ALA A 92 -1.76 -23.53 -8.44
C ALA A 92 -1.56 -23.06 -9.89
N PHE A 93 -0.77 -21.99 -10.08
CA PHE A 93 -0.48 -21.45 -11.40
C PHE A 93 0.35 -22.44 -12.26
N ARG A 94 1.37 -23.05 -11.66
CA ARG A 94 2.15 -24.12 -12.32
C ARG A 94 1.27 -25.26 -12.78
N LYS A 95 0.33 -25.70 -11.97
CA LYS A 95 -0.60 -26.76 -12.34
C LYS A 95 -1.49 -26.38 -13.52
N LYS A 96 -1.94 -25.12 -13.60
CA LYS A 96 -2.69 -24.61 -14.76
C LYS A 96 -1.86 -24.64 -16.05
N LEU A 97 -0.61 -24.21 -15.97
CA LEU A 97 0.33 -24.26 -17.11
C LEU A 97 0.60 -25.68 -17.57
N GLN A 98 0.86 -26.60 -16.65
CA GLN A 98 1.05 -28.02 -16.95
C GLN A 98 -0.17 -28.64 -17.65
N ASN A 99 -1.38 -28.31 -17.18
CA ASN A 99 -2.62 -28.74 -17.82
C ASN A 99 -2.78 -28.18 -19.24
N ALA A 100 -2.19 -27.03 -19.52
CA ALA A 100 -2.14 -26.42 -20.85
C ALA A 100 -0.95 -26.93 -21.73
N GLY A 101 -0.14 -27.87 -21.22
CA GLY A 101 1.02 -28.40 -21.92
C GLY A 101 2.21 -27.46 -22.02
N ILE A 102 2.27 -26.43 -21.13
CA ILE A 102 3.30 -25.40 -21.13
C ILE A 102 4.28 -25.67 -19.99
N ASP A 103 5.57 -25.76 -20.34
CA ASP A 103 6.64 -25.98 -19.36
C ASP A 103 7.50 -24.72 -19.23
N ILE A 104 7.16 -23.91 -18.22
CA ILE A 104 7.94 -22.74 -17.80
C ILE A 104 8.25 -22.81 -16.31
N THR A 105 9.28 -22.10 -15.89
CA THR A 105 9.68 -22.05 -14.48
C THR A 105 8.74 -21.15 -13.69
N VAL A 106 8.00 -21.73 -12.74
CA VAL A 106 7.17 -20.98 -11.78
C VAL A 106 7.63 -21.32 -10.37
N LYS A 107 8.17 -20.34 -9.66
CA LYS A 107 8.67 -20.49 -8.28
C LYS A 107 8.14 -19.40 -7.37
N HIS A 108 8.31 -19.57 -6.08
CA HIS A 108 7.95 -18.56 -5.07
C HIS A 108 9.18 -18.10 -4.31
N TYR A 109 9.21 -16.81 -3.95
CA TYR A 109 10.34 -16.16 -3.30
C TYR A 109 9.90 -15.10 -2.29
N ALA A 110 10.78 -14.75 -1.37
CA ALA A 110 10.69 -13.46 -0.71
C ALA A 110 11.05 -12.35 -1.72
N ILE A 111 10.48 -11.15 -1.57
CA ILE A 111 10.67 -10.04 -2.52
C ILE A 111 12.16 -9.79 -2.79
N GLU A 112 12.99 -9.78 -1.75
CA GLU A 112 14.41 -9.49 -1.85
C GLU A 112 15.26 -10.65 -2.39
N ARG A 113 14.64 -11.80 -2.63
CA ARG A 113 15.32 -13.02 -3.11
C ARG A 113 14.84 -13.46 -4.49
N VAL A 114 14.06 -12.63 -5.17
CA VAL A 114 13.65 -12.90 -6.55
C VAL A 114 14.88 -12.88 -7.44
N PRO A 115 15.16 -13.96 -8.20
CA PRO A 115 16.33 -14.05 -9.07
C PRO A 115 16.30 -13.04 -10.21
N GLU A 116 17.48 -12.66 -10.71
CA GLU A 116 17.61 -11.71 -11.81
C GLU A 116 17.01 -12.23 -13.13
N GLU A 117 17.07 -13.52 -13.38
CA GLU A 117 16.51 -14.18 -14.54
C GLU A 117 14.97 -14.21 -14.57
N THR A 118 14.30 -13.78 -13.50
CA THR A 118 12.85 -13.70 -13.45
C THR A 118 12.35 -12.56 -14.33
N GLN A 119 11.45 -12.84 -15.26
CA GLN A 119 10.85 -11.86 -16.17
C GLN A 119 9.57 -11.23 -15.59
N VAL A 120 8.73 -12.05 -14.96
CA VAL A 120 7.45 -11.62 -14.41
C VAL A 120 7.36 -11.97 -12.94
N VAL A 121 6.99 -10.97 -12.13
CA VAL A 121 6.79 -11.14 -10.68
C VAL A 121 5.34 -10.86 -10.32
N VAL A 122 4.69 -11.85 -9.78
CA VAL A 122 3.31 -11.76 -9.25
C VAL A 122 3.37 -11.46 -7.77
N ILE A 123 2.72 -10.39 -7.34
CA ILE A 123 2.76 -9.92 -5.95
C ILE A 123 1.41 -9.36 -5.50
N HIS A 124 1.14 -9.43 -4.21
CA HIS A 124 -0.07 -8.83 -3.61
C HIS A 124 0.01 -7.29 -3.66
N GLU A 125 -1.12 -6.63 -3.94
CA GLU A 125 -1.20 -5.17 -4.11
C GLU A 125 -0.60 -4.38 -2.94
N ASN A 126 -0.72 -4.87 -1.70
CA ASN A 126 -0.15 -4.22 -0.52
C ASN A 126 1.38 -4.21 -0.47
N LEU A 127 2.05 -5.03 -1.28
CA LEU A 127 3.50 -5.18 -1.30
C LEU A 127 4.16 -4.55 -2.54
N VAL A 128 3.37 -3.99 -3.45
CA VAL A 128 3.84 -3.45 -4.74
C VAL A 128 4.84 -2.31 -4.53
N GLU A 129 4.57 -1.38 -3.63
CA GLU A 129 5.47 -0.25 -3.36
C GLU A 129 6.87 -0.74 -2.93
N ARG A 130 6.91 -1.73 -2.03
CA ARG A 130 8.17 -2.34 -1.58
C ARG A 130 8.86 -3.14 -2.69
N ALA A 131 8.10 -3.88 -3.47
CA ALA A 131 8.63 -4.65 -4.58
C ALA A 131 9.28 -3.78 -5.65
N ARG A 132 8.71 -2.63 -5.97
CA ARG A 132 9.26 -1.68 -6.95
C ARG A 132 10.62 -1.12 -6.56
N ILE A 133 10.90 -0.99 -5.27
CA ILE A 133 12.21 -0.56 -4.77
C ILE A 133 13.28 -1.62 -5.06
N SER A 134 12.92 -2.90 -4.86
CA SER A 134 13.85 -4.04 -4.98
C SER A 134 13.89 -4.65 -6.40
N LEU A 135 12.82 -4.49 -7.18
CA LEU A 135 12.61 -5.18 -8.46
C LEU A 135 12.37 -4.17 -9.60
N LYS A 136 13.22 -3.15 -9.72
CA LYS A 136 13.06 -2.00 -10.64
C LYS A 136 12.93 -2.40 -12.11
N ASP A 137 13.59 -3.49 -12.54
CA ASP A 137 13.68 -3.91 -13.93
C ASP A 137 12.77 -5.10 -14.24
N LYS A 138 11.86 -5.47 -13.33
CA LYS A 138 10.97 -6.61 -13.48
C LYS A 138 9.55 -6.18 -13.82
N ARG A 139 8.88 -6.94 -14.67
CA ARG A 139 7.44 -6.78 -14.88
C ARG A 139 6.69 -7.26 -13.65
N ILE A 140 6.02 -6.35 -12.95
CA ILE A 140 5.28 -6.64 -11.72
C ILE A 140 3.78 -6.71 -12.04
N ILE A 141 3.16 -7.84 -11.70
CA ILE A 141 1.71 -8.04 -11.77
C ILE A 141 1.15 -7.99 -10.35
N SER A 142 0.36 -6.96 -10.07
CA SER A 142 -0.28 -6.79 -8.76
C SER A 142 -1.61 -7.52 -8.71
N ILE A 143 -1.79 -8.37 -7.71
CA ILE A 143 -3.00 -9.18 -7.49
C ILE A 143 -3.58 -8.91 -6.11
N LYS A 144 -4.87 -9.19 -5.96
CA LYS A 144 -5.58 -9.16 -4.67
C LYS A 144 -5.62 -10.53 -4.01
N ASN A 145 -5.54 -11.59 -4.79
CA ASN A 145 -5.60 -12.96 -4.30
C ASN A 145 -4.73 -13.89 -5.15
N TYR A 146 -3.83 -14.63 -4.51
CA TYR A 146 -2.94 -15.58 -5.18
C TYR A 146 -3.65 -16.80 -5.81
N MET A 147 -4.92 -17.06 -5.49
CA MET A 147 -5.63 -18.26 -5.91
C MET A 147 -6.67 -18.05 -7.03
N GLY A 148 -7.07 -16.82 -7.32
CA GLY A 148 -8.19 -16.60 -8.24
C GLY A 148 -8.31 -15.16 -8.72
N ASP A 149 -7.21 -14.46 -8.88
CA ASP A 149 -7.22 -13.11 -9.43
C ASP A 149 -7.36 -13.15 -10.96
N PRO A 150 -8.21 -12.31 -11.58
CA PRO A 150 -8.37 -12.23 -13.03
C PRO A 150 -7.05 -12.02 -13.78
N LYS A 151 -6.14 -11.23 -13.22
CA LYS A 151 -4.81 -10.96 -13.81
C LYS A 151 -3.94 -12.22 -13.94
N LEU A 152 -4.18 -13.24 -13.13
CA LEU A 152 -3.50 -14.54 -13.28
C LEU A 152 -4.03 -15.33 -14.48
N GLU A 153 -5.29 -15.18 -14.82
CA GLU A 153 -5.85 -15.78 -16.02
C GLU A 153 -5.34 -15.03 -17.27
N GLU A 154 -5.27 -13.70 -17.24
CA GLU A 154 -4.69 -12.88 -18.31
C GLU A 154 -3.24 -13.26 -18.56
N LEU A 155 -2.43 -13.41 -17.51
CA LEU A 155 -1.04 -13.87 -17.62
C LEU A 155 -0.95 -15.29 -18.20
N LEU A 156 -1.85 -16.18 -17.81
CA LEU A 156 -1.91 -17.54 -18.32
C LEU A 156 -2.21 -17.57 -19.82
N GLU A 157 -3.18 -16.77 -20.29
CA GLU A 157 -3.51 -16.67 -21.72
C GLU A 157 -2.35 -16.05 -22.50
N GLU A 158 -1.72 -14.99 -22.00
CA GLU A 158 -0.53 -14.41 -22.63
C GLU A 158 0.60 -15.44 -22.82
N ILE A 159 0.88 -16.23 -21.78
CA ILE A 159 1.89 -17.29 -21.86
C ILE A 159 1.49 -18.38 -22.85
N LYS A 160 0.21 -18.72 -22.95
CA LYS A 160 -0.30 -19.68 -23.94
C LYS A 160 -0.08 -19.18 -25.36
N GLU A 161 -0.42 -17.92 -25.64
CA GLU A 161 -0.25 -17.30 -26.95
C GLU A 161 1.22 -17.28 -27.39
N GLN A 162 2.15 -17.06 -26.46
CA GLN A 162 3.59 -17.08 -26.74
C GLN A 162 4.16 -18.48 -26.95
N ASN A 163 3.45 -19.54 -26.58
CA ASN A 163 3.90 -20.94 -26.67
C ASN A 163 3.11 -21.79 -27.68
N GLN A 164 2.17 -21.17 -28.42
CA GLN A 164 1.54 -21.77 -29.60
C GLN A 164 2.39 -21.54 -30.86
#